data_2e0fac638616295df6877d517a5c1c1f
#
_entry.id   2e0fac638616295df6877d517a5c1c1f
#
_cell.length_a   1.000
_cell.length_b   1.000
_cell.length_c   1.000
_cell.angle_alpha   90.00
_cell.angle_beta   90.00
_cell.angle_gamma   90.00
#
_symmetry.space_group_name_H-M   'P 1'
#
loop_
_entity.id
_entity.type
_entity.pdbx_description
1 polymer ?
#
loop_
_entity_poly.entity_id
_entity_poly.type
_entity_poly.pdbx_seq_one_letter_code
_entity_poly.pdbx_strand_id
1 'polypeptide(L)'
;MSKRKGAPYDDRITDECRTLIYEGHDAPINTTDYNPKKVDQPRQLPSRKLTRNVIFAEAAEAYKTGQKPTERIRVYEKVKPGIWTYNGEFLLLDSWRDTSNVRQVFKFRLDLKDKPASKNAIIIHLSPGWLIPSAIKQAVFLRNGGRCVECDATDNLHFDHIMPHSKGGTSYSA
;
A
#
# COMPACT_ATOMS: atom_id res chain seq x y z
N MET A 1 -1.09 2.78 -3.59
CA MET A 1 -2.39 2.25 -3.13
C MET A 1 -3.42 3.36 -2.94
N SER A 2 -4.72 3.03 -2.87
CA SER A 2 -5.78 4.01 -2.60
C SER A 2 -6.89 3.36 -1.78
N LYS A 3 -7.16 3.88 -0.59
CA LYS A 3 -8.20 3.37 0.33
C LYS A 3 -9.44 4.26 0.42
N ARG A 4 -9.56 5.24 -0.45
CA ARG A 4 -10.72 6.14 -0.49
C ARG A 4 -11.98 5.40 -0.94
N LYS A 5 -13.15 5.87 -0.53
CA LYS A 5 -14.44 5.38 -1.04
C LYS A 5 -14.47 5.49 -2.57
N GLY A 6 -14.82 4.42 -3.26
CA GLY A 6 -14.80 4.34 -4.72
C GLY A 6 -13.40 4.18 -5.34
N ALA A 7 -12.41 3.74 -4.55
CA ALA A 7 -11.10 3.39 -5.09
C ALA A 7 -11.24 2.30 -6.16
N PRO A 8 -10.47 2.38 -7.26
CA PRO A 8 -10.61 1.45 -8.38
C PRO A 8 -10.04 0.04 -8.09
N TYR A 9 -9.32 -0.13 -6.97
CA TYR A 9 -8.67 -1.37 -6.57
C TYR A 9 -9.02 -1.71 -5.12
N ASP A 10 -9.08 -3.01 -4.82
CA ASP A 10 -9.36 -3.53 -3.48
C ASP A 10 -8.06 -3.76 -2.71
N ASP A 11 -7.38 -2.66 -2.40
CA ASP A 11 -6.19 -2.66 -1.55
C ASP A 11 -6.62 -2.76 -0.09
N ARG A 12 -6.07 -3.73 0.65
CA ARG A 12 -6.38 -3.96 2.07
C ARG A 12 -5.13 -3.94 2.92
N ILE A 13 -5.20 -3.31 4.07
CA ILE A 13 -4.18 -3.42 5.11
C ILE A 13 -4.75 -4.29 6.21
N THR A 14 -3.99 -5.31 6.58
CA THR A 14 -4.31 -6.31 7.60
C THR A 14 -3.18 -6.40 8.62
N ASP A 15 -3.31 -7.31 9.59
CA ASP A 15 -2.30 -7.57 10.62
C ASP A 15 -1.78 -6.30 11.26
N GLU A 16 -2.71 -5.54 11.84
CA GLU A 16 -2.39 -4.35 12.62
C GLU A 16 -1.57 -3.31 11.82
N CYS A 17 -1.94 -3.14 10.55
CA CYS A 17 -1.29 -2.24 9.60
C CYS A 17 0.12 -2.68 9.12
N ARG A 18 0.47 -3.96 9.25
CA ARG A 18 1.77 -4.48 8.83
C ARG A 18 1.76 -5.16 7.48
N THR A 19 0.62 -5.73 7.09
CA THR A 19 0.48 -6.41 5.81
C THR A 19 -0.44 -5.63 4.89
N LEU A 20 0.03 -5.35 3.69
CA LEU A 20 -0.74 -4.79 2.59
C LEU A 20 -1.05 -5.91 1.60
N ILE A 21 -2.33 -6.18 1.38
CA ILE A 21 -2.80 -6.94 0.22
C ILE A 21 -3.09 -5.94 -0.89
N TYR A 22 -2.26 -5.97 -1.92
CA TYR A 22 -2.30 -5.04 -3.03
C TYR A 22 -2.94 -5.69 -4.27
N GLU A 23 -3.89 -5.02 -4.90
CA GLU A 23 -4.47 -5.46 -6.16
C GLU A 23 -3.68 -4.90 -7.35
N GLY A 24 -3.33 -5.77 -8.29
CA GLY A 24 -2.58 -5.43 -9.49
C GLY A 24 -3.29 -4.43 -10.41
N HIS A 25 -2.55 -3.92 -11.38
CA HIS A 25 -3.03 -2.93 -12.34
C HIS A 25 -3.89 -3.55 -13.43
N ASP A 26 -4.90 -2.82 -13.85
CA ASP A 26 -5.65 -3.13 -15.07
C ASP A 26 -4.84 -2.78 -16.33
N ALA A 27 -5.29 -3.26 -17.48
CA ALA A 27 -4.80 -2.79 -18.76
C ALA A 27 -5.07 -1.28 -18.90
N PRO A 28 -4.17 -0.50 -19.53
CA PRO A 28 -4.41 0.91 -19.81
C PRO A 28 -5.66 1.08 -20.70
N ILE A 29 -6.53 2.02 -20.35
CA ILE A 29 -7.78 2.29 -21.08
C ILE A 29 -7.50 2.61 -22.57
N ASN A 30 -6.41 3.31 -22.85
CA ASN A 30 -6.03 3.73 -24.21
C ASN A 30 -5.56 2.58 -25.12
N THR A 31 -5.42 1.37 -24.59
CA THR A 31 -4.96 0.19 -25.36
C THR A 31 -6.05 -0.87 -25.51
N THR A 32 -7.27 -0.58 -25.07
CA THR A 32 -8.36 -1.56 -25.07
C THR A 32 -9.68 -0.92 -25.50
N ASP A 33 -10.40 -1.58 -26.39
CA ASP A 33 -11.74 -1.18 -26.83
C ASP A 33 -12.84 -1.56 -25.83
N TYR A 34 -12.46 -2.09 -24.67
CA TYR A 34 -13.36 -2.57 -23.62
C TYR A 34 -13.04 -1.96 -22.26
N ASN A 35 -14.02 -2.00 -21.35
CA ASN A 35 -13.82 -1.55 -19.99
C ASN A 35 -12.87 -2.49 -19.23
N PRO A 36 -11.65 -2.05 -18.86
CA PRO A 36 -10.67 -2.89 -18.16
C PRO A 36 -11.15 -3.46 -16.81
N LYS A 37 -12.22 -2.89 -16.24
CA LYS A 37 -12.84 -3.37 -14.99
C LYS A 37 -13.77 -4.57 -15.18
N LYS A 38 -14.08 -4.95 -16.41
CA LYS A 38 -14.97 -6.07 -16.73
C LYS A 38 -14.24 -7.30 -17.26
N VAL A 39 -12.93 -7.23 -17.40
CA VAL A 39 -12.10 -8.29 -17.96
C VAL A 39 -10.95 -8.63 -17.02
N ASP A 40 -10.40 -9.83 -17.20
CA ASP A 40 -9.24 -10.29 -16.45
C ASP A 40 -8.04 -9.35 -16.61
N GLN A 41 -7.27 -9.19 -15.55
CA GLN A 41 -6.01 -8.47 -15.66
C GLN A 41 -5.04 -9.24 -16.55
N PRO A 42 -4.53 -8.62 -17.62
CA PRO A 42 -3.76 -9.33 -18.64
C PRO A 42 -2.38 -9.74 -18.12
N ARG A 43 -1.88 -10.85 -18.66
CA ARG A 43 -0.49 -11.30 -18.43
C ARG A 43 0.50 -10.61 -19.37
N GLN A 44 0.05 -10.23 -20.57
CA GLN A 44 0.86 -9.58 -21.60
C GLN A 44 0.16 -8.34 -22.13
N LEU A 45 0.95 -7.36 -22.52
CA LEU A 45 0.51 -6.19 -23.27
C LEU A 45 0.27 -6.56 -24.74
N PRO A 46 -0.42 -5.74 -25.54
CA PRO A 46 -0.54 -5.94 -26.99
C PRO A 46 0.82 -6.08 -27.70
N SER A 47 1.86 -5.46 -27.16
CA SER A 47 3.26 -5.59 -27.64
C SER A 47 3.93 -6.92 -27.30
N ARG A 48 3.20 -7.91 -26.75
CA ARG A 48 3.69 -9.19 -26.24
C ARG A 48 4.67 -9.10 -25.04
N LYS A 49 4.95 -7.91 -24.52
CA LYS A 49 5.73 -7.73 -23.31
C LYS A 49 4.90 -8.16 -22.09
N LEU A 50 5.56 -8.73 -21.09
CA LEU A 50 4.92 -9.06 -19.81
C LEU A 50 4.39 -7.79 -19.13
N THR A 51 3.22 -7.90 -18.50
CA THR A 51 2.70 -6.82 -17.67
C THR A 51 3.51 -6.67 -16.39
N ARG A 52 3.44 -5.50 -15.76
CA ARG A 52 4.05 -5.28 -14.44
C ARG A 52 3.52 -6.26 -13.40
N ASN A 53 2.26 -6.67 -13.50
CA ASN A 53 1.68 -7.67 -12.60
C ASN A 53 2.42 -9.02 -12.70
N VAL A 54 2.73 -9.48 -13.92
CA VAL A 54 3.45 -10.74 -14.11
C VAL A 54 4.87 -10.64 -13.60
N ILE A 55 5.59 -9.55 -13.91
CA ILE A 55 6.95 -9.33 -13.41
C ILE A 55 6.97 -9.34 -11.87
N PHE A 56 5.96 -8.75 -11.25
CA PHE A 56 5.82 -8.71 -9.80
C PHE A 56 5.50 -10.11 -9.23
N ALA A 57 4.66 -10.88 -9.92
CA ALA A 57 4.33 -12.24 -9.53
C ALA A 57 5.55 -13.19 -9.65
N GLU A 58 6.34 -13.07 -10.72
CA GLU A 58 7.58 -13.83 -10.91
C GLU A 58 8.62 -13.49 -9.83
N ALA A 59 8.72 -12.23 -9.42
CA ALA A 59 9.61 -11.83 -8.33
C ALA A 59 9.19 -12.44 -6.98
N ALA A 60 7.88 -12.46 -6.69
CA ALA A 60 7.34 -13.11 -5.50
C ALA A 60 7.59 -14.62 -5.50
N GLU A 61 7.41 -15.28 -6.66
CA GLU A 61 7.66 -16.72 -6.79
C GLU A 61 9.15 -17.07 -6.67
N ALA A 62 10.03 -16.24 -7.25
CA ALA A 62 11.47 -16.42 -7.11
C ALA A 62 11.94 -16.30 -5.64
N TYR A 63 11.29 -15.44 -4.85
CA TYR A 63 11.51 -15.37 -3.42
C TYR A 63 10.99 -16.63 -2.69
N LYS A 64 9.76 -17.05 -2.95
CA LYS A 64 9.15 -18.24 -2.32
C LYS A 64 9.94 -19.53 -2.58
N THR A 65 10.52 -19.65 -3.76
CA THR A 65 11.36 -20.79 -4.16
C THR A 65 12.82 -20.66 -3.72
N GLY A 66 13.19 -19.57 -3.03
CA GLY A 66 14.55 -19.34 -2.55
C GLY A 66 15.57 -18.98 -3.64
N GLN A 67 15.11 -18.67 -4.86
CA GLN A 67 15.99 -18.31 -5.98
C GLN A 67 16.54 -16.89 -5.88
N LYS A 68 15.76 -15.97 -5.28
CA LYS A 68 16.14 -14.57 -5.12
C LYS A 68 15.71 -14.04 -3.75
N PRO A 69 16.40 -13.01 -3.21
CA PRO A 69 15.89 -12.28 -2.05
C PRO A 69 14.58 -11.58 -2.41
N THR A 70 13.80 -11.24 -1.38
CA THR A 70 12.55 -10.51 -1.57
C THR A 70 12.79 -9.10 -2.11
N GLU A 71 11.92 -8.65 -2.99
CA GLU A 71 11.93 -7.27 -3.50
C GLU A 71 11.46 -6.27 -2.43
N ARG A 72 12.12 -5.12 -2.37
CA ARG A 72 11.74 -4.00 -1.51
C ARG A 72 10.87 -3.01 -2.28
N ILE A 73 9.70 -2.75 -1.75
CA ILE A 73 8.67 -1.94 -2.41
C ILE A 73 8.39 -0.71 -1.57
N ARG A 74 8.58 0.48 -2.14
CA ARG A 74 8.15 1.73 -1.52
C ARG A 74 6.65 1.91 -1.75
N VAL A 75 5.88 1.97 -0.66
CA VAL A 75 4.43 2.10 -0.75
C VAL A 75 4.02 3.56 -0.57
N TYR A 76 3.31 4.08 -1.56
CA TYR A 76 2.70 5.40 -1.52
C TYR A 76 1.18 5.27 -1.54
N GLU A 77 0.51 6.04 -0.70
CA GLU A 77 -0.94 6.12 -0.62
C GLU A 77 -1.43 7.45 -1.17
N LYS A 78 -2.44 7.39 -2.05
CA LYS A 78 -3.12 8.58 -2.55
C LYS A 78 -4.18 9.01 -1.54
N VAL A 79 -3.92 10.08 -0.81
CA VAL A 79 -4.85 10.66 0.18
C VAL A 79 -5.91 11.49 -0.52
N LYS A 80 -5.52 12.32 -1.50
CA LYS A 80 -6.38 13.14 -2.36
C LYS A 80 -5.80 13.22 -3.78
N PRO A 81 -6.53 13.72 -4.78
CA PRO A 81 -5.96 14.04 -6.08
C PRO A 81 -4.72 14.94 -5.93
N GLY A 82 -3.58 14.50 -6.47
CA GLY A 82 -2.30 15.19 -6.37
C GLY A 82 -1.53 14.97 -5.05
N ILE A 83 -2.16 14.49 -4.00
CA ILE A 83 -1.52 14.32 -2.68
C ILE A 83 -1.22 12.84 -2.40
N TRP A 84 0.05 12.55 -2.23
CA TRP A 84 0.56 11.22 -1.92
C TRP A 84 1.31 11.23 -0.59
N THR A 85 1.16 10.17 0.20
CA THR A 85 1.92 9.96 1.43
C THR A 85 2.74 8.68 1.33
N TYR A 86 3.97 8.73 1.82
CA TYR A 86 4.85 7.58 1.91
C TYR A 86 4.49 6.74 3.14
N ASN A 87 4.26 5.45 2.93
CA ASN A 87 3.86 4.51 3.98
C ASN A 87 4.99 3.54 4.39
N GLY A 88 6.21 3.76 3.94
CA GLY A 88 7.35 2.92 4.28
C GLY A 88 7.78 1.94 3.18
N GLU A 89 8.82 1.16 3.49
CA GLU A 89 9.28 0.05 2.67
C GLU A 89 8.58 -1.24 3.09
N PHE A 90 8.11 -1.99 2.10
CA PHE A 90 7.50 -3.29 2.27
C PHE A 90 8.30 -4.35 1.51
N LEU A 91 8.19 -5.59 1.95
CA LEU A 91 8.78 -6.77 1.33
C LEU A 91 7.69 -7.53 0.56
N LEU A 92 7.95 -7.84 -0.71
CA LEU A 92 7.05 -8.63 -1.55
C LEU A 92 7.22 -10.11 -1.21
N LEU A 93 6.24 -10.71 -0.53
CA LEU A 93 6.34 -12.07 -0.01
C LEU A 93 5.57 -13.10 -0.80
N ASP A 94 4.45 -12.71 -1.40
CA ASP A 94 3.57 -13.67 -2.09
C ASP A 94 2.77 -13.00 -3.20
N SER A 95 2.28 -13.83 -4.14
CA SER A 95 1.35 -13.44 -5.18
C SER A 95 0.39 -14.58 -5.51
N TRP A 96 -0.85 -14.23 -5.87
CA TRP A 96 -1.85 -15.19 -6.35
C TRP A 96 -2.84 -14.54 -7.31
N ARG A 97 -3.66 -15.36 -7.95
CA ARG A 97 -4.82 -14.90 -8.70
C ARG A 97 -6.05 -15.01 -7.82
N ASP A 98 -6.91 -14.02 -7.87
CA ASP A 98 -8.14 -13.97 -7.09
C ASP A 98 -9.30 -13.48 -7.97
N THR A 99 -10.52 -13.85 -7.60
CA THR A 99 -11.71 -13.39 -8.30
C THR A 99 -12.23 -12.11 -7.66
N SER A 100 -12.21 -11.01 -8.41
CA SER A 100 -12.80 -9.74 -8.00
C SER A 100 -14.02 -9.46 -8.86
N ASN A 101 -15.21 -9.63 -8.30
CA ASN A 101 -16.48 -9.66 -9.02
C ASN A 101 -16.49 -10.75 -10.09
N VAL A 102 -16.46 -10.35 -11.38
CA VAL A 102 -16.54 -11.27 -12.53
C VAL A 102 -15.20 -11.51 -13.22
N ARG A 103 -14.09 -10.99 -12.67
CA ARG A 103 -12.79 -11.01 -13.31
C ARG A 103 -11.68 -11.56 -12.42
N GLN A 104 -10.64 -12.10 -13.05
CA GLN A 104 -9.42 -12.53 -12.38
C GLN A 104 -8.46 -11.36 -12.24
N VAL A 105 -7.99 -11.14 -11.01
CA VAL A 105 -7.02 -10.09 -10.67
C VAL A 105 -5.77 -10.68 -10.04
N PHE A 106 -4.66 -9.98 -10.15
CA PHE A 106 -3.47 -10.29 -9.37
C PHE A 106 -3.60 -9.69 -7.96
N LYS A 107 -3.25 -10.46 -6.95
CA LYS A 107 -3.10 -10.01 -5.58
C LYS A 107 -1.66 -10.26 -5.13
N PHE A 108 -1.15 -9.36 -4.31
CA PHE A 108 0.22 -9.41 -3.80
C PHE A 108 0.20 -9.16 -2.30
N ARG A 109 0.94 -9.98 -1.56
CA ARG A 109 1.19 -9.76 -0.15
C ARG A 109 2.50 -9.00 0.04
N LEU A 110 2.41 -7.87 0.70
CA LEU A 110 3.51 -7.00 1.03
C LEU A 110 3.54 -6.81 2.54
N ASP A 111 4.63 -7.21 3.21
CA ASP A 111 4.78 -7.01 4.66
C ASP A 111 5.74 -5.84 4.92
N LEU A 112 5.42 -5.01 5.91
CA LEU A 112 6.25 -3.87 6.31
C LEU A 112 7.64 -4.37 6.75
N LYS A 113 8.69 -3.81 6.16
CA LYS A 113 10.09 -4.25 6.36
C LYS A 113 10.57 -4.05 7.79
N ASP A 114 10.29 -2.91 8.39
CA ASP A 114 10.78 -2.56 9.71
C ASP A 114 9.91 -3.20 10.80
N LYS A 115 10.34 -4.40 11.21
CA LYS A 115 9.94 -4.94 12.50
C LYS A 115 10.83 -4.26 13.55
N PRO A 116 10.29 -3.71 14.66
CA PRO A 116 11.14 -3.27 15.75
C PRO A 116 12.00 -4.45 16.20
N ALA A 117 13.31 -4.33 16.04
CA ALA A 117 14.29 -5.32 16.48
C ALA A 117 14.41 -5.26 18.01
N SER A 118 13.38 -5.70 18.73
CA SER A 118 13.51 -5.91 20.17
C SER A 118 12.66 -7.08 20.61
N LYS A 119 13.33 -8.20 20.86
CA LYS A 119 12.76 -9.37 21.55
C LYS A 119 12.45 -9.10 23.05
N ASN A 120 12.80 -7.93 23.57
CA ASN A 120 12.65 -7.55 24.98
C ASN A 120 11.83 -6.27 25.21
N ALA A 121 11.07 -5.80 24.20
CA ALA A 121 10.06 -4.79 24.47
C ALA A 121 8.96 -5.46 25.29
N ILE A 122 8.79 -5.04 26.53
CA ILE A 122 7.60 -5.31 27.34
C ILE A 122 6.40 -5.12 26.42
N ILE A 123 5.62 -6.20 26.24
CA ILE A 123 4.40 -6.17 25.44
C ILE A 123 3.39 -5.31 26.21
N ILE A 124 3.52 -4.00 26.03
CA ILE A 124 2.42 -3.11 26.33
C ILE A 124 1.47 -3.34 25.16
N HIS A 125 0.30 -3.87 25.44
CA HIS A 125 -0.84 -3.98 24.51
C HIS A 125 -1.31 -2.59 24.09
N LEU A 126 -0.47 -1.88 23.34
CA LEU A 126 -0.84 -0.64 22.67
C LEU A 126 -1.14 -0.98 21.23
N SER A 127 -2.31 -0.59 20.80
CA SER A 127 -2.86 -0.84 19.46
C SER A 127 -1.80 -0.71 18.39
N PRO A 128 -1.60 -1.72 17.56
CA PRO A 128 -0.48 -1.81 16.66
C PRO A 128 -0.77 -1.06 15.37
N GLY A 129 -0.31 0.15 15.26
CA GLY A 129 -0.57 0.99 14.13
C GLY A 129 0.61 1.89 13.77
N TRP A 130 1.71 1.33 13.27
CA TRP A 130 2.79 2.13 12.68
C TRP A 130 2.31 2.95 11.49
N LEU A 131 1.34 2.43 10.73
CA LEU A 131 0.70 3.15 9.65
C LEU A 131 -0.47 3.96 10.19
N ILE A 132 -0.38 5.27 10.06
CA ILE A 132 -1.51 6.16 10.36
C ILE A 132 -2.67 5.79 9.42
N PRO A 133 -3.87 5.48 9.94
CA PRO A 133 -5.03 5.15 9.12
C PRO A 133 -5.37 6.26 8.11
N SER A 134 -5.82 5.88 6.92
CA SER A 134 -6.16 6.81 5.83
C SER A 134 -7.19 7.86 6.25
N ALA A 135 -8.18 7.47 7.07
CA ALA A 135 -9.19 8.39 7.57
C ALA A 135 -8.59 9.48 8.46
N ILE A 136 -7.62 9.12 9.32
CA ILE A 136 -6.90 10.07 10.17
C ILE A 136 -6.03 11.00 9.33
N LYS A 137 -5.31 10.49 8.34
CA LYS A 137 -4.53 11.33 7.40
C LYS A 137 -5.42 12.35 6.71
N GLN A 138 -6.61 11.93 6.24
CA GLN A 138 -7.58 12.84 5.61
C GLN A 138 -8.11 13.89 6.58
N ALA A 139 -8.45 13.49 7.81
CA ALA A 139 -8.93 14.41 8.84
C ALA A 139 -7.87 15.45 9.21
N VAL A 140 -6.63 15.01 9.44
CA VAL A 140 -5.49 15.90 9.74
C VAL A 140 -5.19 16.83 8.58
N PHE A 141 -5.22 16.34 7.34
CA PHE A 141 -5.02 17.15 6.16
C PHE A 141 -6.09 18.27 6.05
N LEU A 142 -7.35 17.94 6.30
CA LEU A 142 -8.46 18.90 6.28
C LEU A 142 -8.36 19.90 7.43
N ARG A 143 -8.10 19.42 8.65
CA ARG A 143 -7.93 20.26 9.84
C ARG A 143 -6.86 21.33 9.66
N ASN A 144 -5.74 20.95 9.06
CA ASN A 144 -4.58 21.83 8.88
C ASN A 144 -4.60 22.60 7.54
N GLY A 145 -5.72 22.58 6.80
CA GLY A 145 -5.84 23.29 5.53
C GLY A 145 -4.86 22.83 4.44
N GLY A 146 -4.35 21.58 4.55
CA GLY A 146 -3.38 21.03 3.60
C GLY A 146 -1.98 21.60 3.74
N ARG A 147 -1.63 22.13 4.91
CA ARG A 147 -0.33 22.73 5.22
C ARG A 147 0.42 21.95 6.31
N CYS A 148 1.75 22.01 6.27
CA CYS A 148 2.58 21.53 7.34
C CYS A 148 2.43 22.41 8.59
N VAL A 149 2.24 21.82 9.76
CA VAL A 149 2.11 22.57 11.02
C VAL A 149 3.43 23.16 11.52
N GLU A 150 4.57 22.66 11.02
CA GLU A 150 5.90 23.10 11.43
C GLU A 150 6.45 24.22 10.52
N CYS A 151 6.24 24.12 9.19
CA CYS A 151 6.88 25.04 8.22
C CYS A 151 5.91 25.64 7.19
N ASP A 152 4.61 25.42 7.34
CA ASP A 152 3.54 25.93 6.44
C ASP A 152 3.66 25.50 4.96
N ALA A 153 4.54 24.53 4.65
CA ALA A 153 4.67 23.97 3.30
C ALA A 153 3.37 23.30 2.84
N THR A 154 3.07 23.39 1.55
CA THR A 154 1.87 22.80 0.92
C THR A 154 2.17 21.59 0.05
N ASP A 155 3.44 21.26 -0.12
CA ASP A 155 3.93 20.12 -0.89
C ASP A 155 4.86 19.26 -0.04
N ASN A 156 5.17 18.05 -0.51
CA ASN A 156 6.00 17.06 0.19
C ASN A 156 5.59 16.82 1.65
N LEU A 157 4.28 16.82 1.91
CA LEU A 157 3.74 16.65 3.26
C LEU A 157 3.94 15.21 3.74
N HIS A 158 4.40 15.09 4.98
CA HIS A 158 4.51 13.83 5.70
C HIS A 158 3.54 13.84 6.90
N PHE A 159 2.96 12.66 7.18
CA PHE A 159 2.16 12.45 8.38
C PHE A 159 3.02 11.71 9.39
N ASP A 160 3.12 12.24 10.59
CA ASP A 160 3.85 11.63 11.68
C ASP A 160 3.02 11.66 12.97
N HIS A 161 3.42 10.85 13.94
CA HIS A 161 2.82 10.86 15.26
C HIS A 161 3.44 11.99 16.09
N ILE A 162 2.62 12.80 16.75
CA ILE A 162 3.07 13.85 17.67
C ILE A 162 3.98 13.23 18.77
N MET A 163 3.57 12.07 19.28
CA MET A 163 4.41 11.24 20.14
C MET A 163 4.84 10.00 19.34
N PRO A 164 6.15 9.72 19.21
CA PRO A 164 6.62 8.52 18.51
C PRO A 164 5.97 7.25 19.07
N HIS A 165 5.62 6.32 18.19
CA HIS A 165 4.99 5.06 18.57
C HIS A 165 5.82 4.26 19.58
N SER A 166 7.18 4.33 19.46
CA SER A 166 8.13 3.73 20.41
C SER A 166 8.04 4.32 21.83
N LYS A 167 7.42 5.48 22.00
CA LYS A 167 7.18 6.15 23.27
C LYS A 167 5.70 6.10 23.70
N GLY A 168 4.90 5.23 23.09
CA GLY A 168 3.48 5.05 23.43
C GLY A 168 2.51 5.94 22.66
N GLY A 169 2.96 6.59 21.58
CA GLY A 169 2.09 7.35 20.67
C GLY A 169 1.03 6.48 20.01
N THR A 170 -0.17 7.02 19.83
CA THR A 170 -1.31 6.36 19.20
C THR A 170 -1.75 7.11 17.96
N SER A 171 -2.42 6.39 17.05
CA SER A 171 -2.96 6.96 15.81
C SER A 171 -4.39 7.48 15.98
N TYR A 172 -4.70 8.13 17.08
CA TYR A 172 -5.99 8.82 17.26
C TYR A 172 -5.85 10.31 16.94
N SER A 173 -6.87 10.87 16.26
CA SER A 173 -7.00 12.32 16.15
C SER A 173 -7.46 12.88 17.49
N ALA A 174 -6.70 13.79 18.06
CA ALA A 174 -7.18 14.63 19.14
C ALA A 174 -8.22 15.62 18.62
#